data_889b9b9ebc618b61f4e7b6333d476b69
#
_entry.id   889b9b9ebc618b61f4e7b6333d476b69
#
_cell.length_a   1.000
_cell.length_b   1.000
_cell.length_c   1.000
_cell.angle_alpha   90.00
_cell.angle_beta   90.00
_cell.angle_gamma   90.00
#
_symmetry.space_group_name_H-M   'P 1'
#
loop_
_entity.id
_entity.type
_entity.pdbx_description
1 polymer ?
#
loop_
_entity_poly.entity_id
_entity_poly.type
_entity_poly.pdbx_seq_one_letter_code
_entity_poly.pdbx_strand_id
1 'polypeptide(L)'
;MKTVVSKLKRARLLAHICWVALLTPCLLIFSSSVEAGRAERAQILWPGTYTAQIIGTVEQPATAMGKTNRLGSIRKLETTTTIRGKLGTSFGFEYALFGGPAGAQAAIEIVVILPEPGLLNPTSGKRTRRERWRPPPSLLGGATIVGYQFEMDWEIVPGRWIFEIWQSDRKLGEQSFCVLSEKAPAPSNKETDKGDPCHSAATA
;
A
#
# COMPACT_ATOMS: atom_id res chain seq x y z
N MET A 1 -92.61 -6.90 -1.91
CA MET A 1 -93.66 -5.84 -2.10
C MET A 1 -92.94 -4.53 -2.42
N LYS A 2 -93.35 -3.96 -3.58
CA LYS A 2 -93.16 -2.57 -4.06
C LYS A 2 -91.72 -2.10 -4.31
N THR A 3 -91.22 -2.24 -5.58
CA THR A 3 -91.21 -1.31 -6.72
C THR A 3 -91.26 0.16 -6.35
N VAL A 4 -90.23 0.96 -6.75
CA VAL A 4 -90.42 2.19 -7.52
C VAL A 4 -89.17 2.59 -8.21
N VAL A 5 -89.28 2.73 -9.50
CA VAL A 5 -88.40 3.28 -10.53
C VAL A 5 -88.45 4.80 -10.44
N SER A 6 -87.37 5.51 -10.72
CA SER A 6 -87.39 6.72 -11.58
C SER A 6 -85.99 7.39 -11.67
N LYS A 7 -85.56 7.38 -12.83
CA LYS A 7 -85.40 8.45 -13.85
C LYS A 7 -84.08 9.22 -13.86
N LEU A 8 -83.44 9.01 -14.98
CA LEU A 8 -82.42 9.83 -15.66
C LEU A 8 -82.52 11.33 -15.42
N LYS A 9 -81.41 11.97 -15.22
CA LYS A 9 -81.13 13.24 -15.93
C LYS A 9 -79.66 13.31 -16.34
N ARG A 10 -79.44 13.44 -17.62
CA ARG A 10 -78.20 13.77 -18.30
C ARG A 10 -77.85 15.23 -18.00
N ALA A 11 -76.65 15.48 -17.58
CA ALA A 11 -76.03 16.82 -17.74
C ALA A 11 -74.63 16.63 -18.27
N ARG A 12 -74.43 17.04 -19.51
CA ARG A 12 -73.14 17.26 -20.16
C ARG A 12 -72.50 18.47 -19.54
N LEU A 13 -71.25 18.38 -19.11
CA LEU A 13 -70.38 19.54 -19.04
C LEU A 13 -68.93 19.14 -19.29
N LEU A 14 -68.49 19.46 -20.49
CA LEU A 14 -67.23 20.05 -20.93
C LEU A 14 -65.94 19.67 -20.24
N ALA A 15 -65.09 19.08 -21.05
CA ALA A 15 -63.67 18.87 -20.96
C ALA A 15 -62.90 20.13 -20.55
N HIS A 16 -62.05 20.01 -19.55
CA HIS A 16 -60.87 20.81 -19.42
C HIS A 16 -59.70 19.83 -19.20
N ILE A 17 -59.00 19.58 -20.30
CA ILE A 17 -57.73 18.88 -20.30
C ILE A 17 -56.69 19.86 -19.73
N CYS A 18 -56.36 19.67 -18.48
CA CYS A 18 -55.22 20.36 -17.87
C CYS A 18 -53.98 19.47 -18.08
N TRP A 19 -53.23 19.76 -19.15
CA TRP A 19 -51.91 19.23 -19.35
C TRP A 19 -50.98 19.83 -18.30
N VAL A 20 -50.79 19.12 -17.20
CA VAL A 20 -49.65 19.38 -16.29
C VAL A 20 -48.45 18.68 -16.88
N ALA A 21 -47.65 19.43 -17.61
CA ALA A 21 -46.31 19.01 -18.02
C ALA A 21 -45.43 18.82 -16.76
N LEU A 22 -45.25 17.58 -16.33
CA LEU A 22 -44.25 17.21 -15.33
C LEU A 22 -42.87 17.45 -15.94
N LEU A 23 -42.31 18.62 -15.70
CA LEU A 23 -40.90 18.89 -15.83
C LEU A 23 -40.16 18.12 -14.73
N THR A 24 -39.81 16.89 -14.97
CA THR A 24 -38.84 16.13 -14.17
C THR A 24 -37.46 16.75 -14.43
N PRO A 25 -36.82 17.41 -13.45
CA PRO A 25 -35.44 17.79 -13.59
C PRO A 25 -34.61 16.48 -13.62
N CYS A 26 -34.08 16.14 -14.79
CA CYS A 26 -33.08 15.10 -14.95
C CYS A 26 -31.82 15.57 -14.19
N LEU A 27 -31.72 15.17 -12.91
CA LEU A 27 -30.53 15.38 -12.12
C LEU A 27 -29.43 14.51 -12.73
N LEU A 28 -28.63 15.09 -13.65
CA LEU A 28 -27.41 14.49 -14.15
C LEU A 28 -26.47 14.37 -12.97
N ILE A 29 -26.49 13.23 -12.29
CA ILE A 29 -25.49 12.84 -11.32
C ILE A 29 -24.21 12.62 -12.13
N PHE A 30 -23.36 13.65 -12.19
CA PHE A 30 -21.98 13.51 -12.63
C PHE A 30 -21.28 12.64 -11.59
N SER A 31 -21.28 11.33 -11.80
CA SER A 31 -20.37 10.42 -11.11
C SER A 31 -18.97 10.78 -11.56
N SER A 32 -18.27 11.62 -10.80
CA SER A 32 -16.84 11.85 -10.99
C SER A 32 -16.16 10.52 -10.67
N SER A 33 -15.89 9.73 -11.69
CA SER A 33 -15.00 8.59 -11.58
C SER A 33 -13.64 9.15 -11.18
N VAL A 34 -13.22 8.95 -9.94
CA VAL A 34 -11.84 9.18 -9.56
C VAL A 34 -11.01 8.19 -10.37
N GLU A 35 -10.42 8.67 -11.43
CA GLU A 35 -9.53 7.87 -12.27
C GLU A 35 -8.34 7.43 -11.42
N ALA A 36 -8.21 6.11 -11.23
CA ALA A 36 -7.09 5.56 -10.48
C ALA A 36 -5.79 5.95 -11.19
N GLY A 37 -4.92 6.66 -10.49
CA GLY A 37 -3.67 7.15 -11.03
C GLY A 37 -2.79 6.01 -11.53
N ARG A 38 -2.35 6.09 -12.79
CA ARG A 38 -1.38 5.15 -13.35
C ARG A 38 0.02 5.69 -13.11
N ALA A 39 0.75 5.04 -12.22
CA ALA A 39 2.16 5.32 -12.03
C ALA A 39 3.01 4.64 -13.12
N GLU A 40 4.03 5.28 -13.64
CA GLU A 40 4.94 4.74 -14.64
C GLU A 40 6.27 4.28 -14.03
N ARG A 41 6.72 4.98 -13.00
CA ARG A 41 7.94 4.67 -12.25
C ARG A 41 7.85 5.15 -10.82
N ALA A 42 8.65 4.54 -9.95
CA ALA A 42 8.94 5.02 -8.61
C ALA A 42 10.38 5.55 -8.58
N GLN A 43 10.58 6.69 -7.95
CA GLN A 43 11.88 7.26 -7.67
C GLN A 43 12.15 7.19 -6.18
N ILE A 44 13.27 6.58 -5.81
CA ILE A 44 13.74 6.54 -4.42
C ILE A 44 14.35 7.91 -4.10
N LEU A 45 13.84 8.55 -3.06
CA LEU A 45 14.26 9.87 -2.62
C LEU A 45 15.24 9.79 -1.45
N TRP A 46 15.04 8.83 -0.56
CA TRP A 46 15.85 8.65 0.62
C TRP A 46 15.74 7.20 1.13
N PRO A 47 16.82 6.44 1.25
CA PRO A 47 16.90 5.18 1.97
C PRO A 47 17.53 5.38 3.34
N GLY A 48 17.06 4.66 4.37
CA GLY A 48 17.73 4.76 5.68
C GLY A 48 16.96 4.19 6.86
N THR A 49 17.41 4.55 8.05
CA THR A 49 16.75 4.24 9.32
C THR A 49 15.88 5.40 9.79
N TYR A 50 14.81 5.08 10.48
CA TYR A 50 13.87 6.08 10.97
C TYR A 50 13.25 5.66 12.31
N THR A 51 12.58 6.57 12.98
CA THR A 51 11.63 6.27 14.04
C THR A 51 10.24 6.72 13.60
N ALA A 52 9.22 6.00 14.02
CA ALA A 52 7.85 6.35 13.73
C ALA A 52 6.95 6.07 14.94
N GLN A 53 5.90 6.87 15.06
CA GLN A 53 4.82 6.57 15.98
C GLN A 53 3.90 5.54 15.31
N ILE A 54 3.67 4.40 15.97
CA ILE A 54 2.65 3.44 15.52
C ILE A 54 1.30 3.94 16.02
N ILE A 55 0.38 4.19 15.07
CA ILE A 55 -0.99 4.69 15.35
C ILE A 55 -2.07 3.63 15.11
N GLY A 56 -1.66 2.41 14.81
CA GLY A 56 -2.55 1.27 14.60
C GLY A 56 -1.92 0.18 13.75
N THR A 57 -2.67 -0.87 13.49
CA THR A 57 -2.28 -2.00 12.65
C THR A 57 -3.32 -2.29 11.58
N VAL A 58 -2.90 -2.95 10.50
CA VAL A 58 -3.77 -3.42 9.41
C VAL A 58 -3.46 -4.88 9.15
N GLU A 59 -4.49 -5.70 9.06
CA GLU A 59 -4.36 -7.11 8.70
C GLU A 59 -3.77 -7.27 7.30
N GLN A 60 -2.69 -8.07 7.20
CA GLN A 60 -1.98 -8.34 5.96
C GLN A 60 -1.51 -9.81 5.96
N PRO A 61 -2.40 -10.76 5.63
CA PRO A 61 -2.12 -12.20 5.76
C PRO A 61 -0.92 -12.70 4.95
N ALA A 62 -0.48 -11.93 3.95
CA ALA A 62 0.66 -12.25 3.10
C ALA A 62 2.00 -11.79 3.67
N THR A 63 2.02 -11.25 4.90
CA THR A 63 3.25 -10.99 5.66
C THR A 63 3.52 -12.11 6.68
N ALA A 64 4.74 -12.18 7.21
CA ALA A 64 5.12 -13.18 8.22
C ALA A 64 4.39 -12.94 9.55
N MET A 65 4.13 -11.68 9.89
CA MET A 65 3.38 -11.27 11.08
C MET A 65 1.86 -11.32 10.89
N GLY A 66 1.36 -11.46 9.65
CA GLY A 66 -0.06 -11.38 9.33
C GLY A 66 -0.65 -9.96 9.38
N LYS A 67 0.15 -8.96 9.69
CA LYS A 67 -0.25 -7.55 9.84
C LYS A 67 0.88 -6.61 9.47
N THR A 68 0.53 -5.33 9.26
CA THR A 68 1.50 -4.21 9.11
C THR A 68 1.11 -3.06 10.02
N ASN A 69 2.09 -2.23 10.39
CA ASN A 69 1.87 -1.06 11.21
C ASN A 69 1.41 0.15 10.38
N ARG A 70 0.45 0.88 10.90
CA ARG A 70 0.12 2.23 10.42
C ARG A 70 1.01 3.22 11.13
N LEU A 71 1.79 3.96 10.35
CA LEU A 71 2.73 4.94 10.88
C LEU A 71 2.06 6.32 10.96
N GLY A 72 2.29 7.01 12.06
CA GLY A 72 1.97 8.42 12.25
C GLY A 72 3.16 9.30 11.89
N SER A 73 3.62 10.13 12.86
CA SER A 73 4.80 10.97 12.65
C SER A 73 6.05 10.11 12.45
N ILE A 74 6.86 10.47 11.44
CA ILE A 74 8.10 9.79 11.09
C ILE A 74 9.26 10.76 11.21
N ARG A 75 10.36 10.31 11.83
CA ARG A 75 11.62 11.05 11.92
C ARG A 75 12.73 10.22 11.29
N LYS A 76 13.30 10.71 10.20
CA LYS A 76 14.49 10.14 9.55
C LYS A 76 15.69 10.26 10.49
N LEU A 77 16.50 9.21 10.60
CA LEU A 77 17.68 9.15 11.45
C LEU A 77 18.96 9.19 10.62
N GLU A 78 19.19 8.18 9.80
CA GLU A 78 20.42 7.99 9.05
C GLU A 78 20.11 7.60 7.62
N THR A 79 20.81 8.18 6.66
CA THR A 79 20.79 7.78 5.26
C THR A 79 21.77 6.64 5.08
N THR A 80 21.26 5.42 4.92
CA THR A 80 22.08 4.21 4.78
C THR A 80 21.29 3.08 4.12
N THR A 81 21.98 2.19 3.47
CA THR A 81 21.43 0.90 2.99
C THR A 81 21.97 -0.29 3.76
N THR A 82 22.84 -0.04 4.75
CA THR A 82 23.38 -1.07 5.66
C THR A 82 22.68 -0.95 7.02
N ILE A 83 21.99 -1.99 7.41
CA ILE A 83 21.11 -2.01 8.58
C ILE A 83 21.65 -2.97 9.62
N ARG A 84 21.87 -2.50 10.86
CA ARG A 84 22.15 -3.41 11.97
C ARG A 84 20.88 -4.12 12.40
N GLY A 85 20.91 -5.45 12.39
CA GLY A 85 19.82 -6.30 12.85
C GLY A 85 19.69 -6.26 14.35
N LYS A 86 18.89 -5.33 14.86
CA LYS A 86 18.61 -5.14 16.29
C LYS A 86 17.11 -4.94 16.47
N LEU A 87 16.54 -5.53 17.52
CA LEU A 87 15.13 -5.30 17.87
C LEU A 87 14.82 -3.80 17.98
N GLY A 88 13.66 -3.43 17.45
CA GLY A 88 13.18 -2.05 17.41
C GLY A 88 13.77 -1.21 16.28
N THR A 89 14.76 -1.70 15.53
CA THR A 89 15.28 -0.95 14.37
C THR A 89 14.23 -0.88 13.30
N SER A 90 13.89 0.36 12.87
CA SER A 90 13.06 0.62 11.71
C SER A 90 13.93 1.11 10.57
N PHE A 91 13.73 0.55 9.39
CA PHE A 91 14.44 0.94 8.17
C PHE A 91 13.52 0.89 6.96
N GLY A 92 13.86 1.64 5.94
CA GLY A 92 13.04 1.74 4.75
C GLY A 92 13.47 2.90 3.87
N PHE A 93 12.58 3.37 3.05
CA PHE A 93 12.89 4.43 2.10
C PHE A 93 11.69 5.32 1.82
N GLU A 94 11.99 6.55 1.47
CA GLU A 94 11.02 7.48 0.91
C GLU A 94 11.07 7.36 -0.61
N TYR A 95 9.91 7.38 -1.24
CA TYR A 95 9.76 7.33 -2.69
C TYR A 95 8.67 8.28 -3.17
N ALA A 96 8.73 8.65 -4.44
CA ALA A 96 7.66 9.32 -5.15
C ALA A 96 7.28 8.53 -6.41
N LEU A 97 5.99 8.51 -6.72
CA LEU A 97 5.46 7.88 -7.94
C LEU A 97 5.26 8.94 -9.01
N PHE A 98 5.67 8.61 -10.23
CA PHE A 98 5.49 9.48 -11.41
C PHE A 98 4.77 8.73 -12.53
N GLY A 99 4.01 9.46 -13.35
CA GLY A 99 3.23 8.92 -14.45
C GLY A 99 2.06 9.85 -14.77
N GLY A 100 0.84 9.45 -14.54
CA GLY A 100 -0.37 10.22 -14.85
C GLY A 100 -0.48 11.60 -14.15
N PRO A 101 -1.67 12.18 -14.08
CA PRO A 101 -1.87 13.52 -13.52
C PRO A 101 -1.35 13.62 -12.08
N ALA A 102 -0.62 14.72 -11.77
CA ALA A 102 -0.14 14.97 -10.41
C ALA A 102 -1.31 15.04 -9.43
N GLY A 103 -1.13 14.45 -8.24
CA GLY A 103 -2.16 14.38 -7.21
C GLY A 103 -3.20 13.27 -7.42
N ALA A 104 -3.21 12.54 -8.54
CA ALA A 104 -4.04 11.36 -8.69
C ALA A 104 -3.58 10.25 -7.72
N GLN A 105 -4.55 9.49 -7.19
CA GLN A 105 -4.25 8.40 -6.26
C GLN A 105 -3.86 7.13 -7.01
N ALA A 106 -2.69 6.59 -6.72
CA ALA A 106 -2.20 5.33 -7.27
C ALA A 106 -2.18 4.24 -6.18
N ALA A 107 -2.93 3.17 -6.38
CA ALA A 107 -2.84 1.98 -5.55
C ALA A 107 -1.63 1.16 -6.00
N ILE A 108 -0.77 0.81 -5.04
CA ILE A 108 0.43 0.00 -5.27
C ILE A 108 0.48 -1.20 -4.33
N GLU A 109 1.36 -2.12 -4.63
CA GLU A 109 1.74 -3.23 -3.77
C GLU A 109 3.23 -3.14 -3.46
N ILE A 110 3.58 -3.33 -2.20
CA ILE A 110 4.97 -3.49 -1.77
C ILE A 110 5.25 -4.99 -1.66
N VAL A 111 6.36 -5.40 -2.23
CA VAL A 111 6.85 -6.77 -2.14
C VAL A 111 8.22 -6.75 -1.52
N VAL A 112 8.45 -7.54 -0.47
CA VAL A 112 9.77 -7.70 0.15
C VAL A 112 10.29 -9.09 -0.13
N ILE A 113 11.45 -9.17 -0.76
CA ILE A 113 12.19 -10.40 -0.97
C ILE A 113 13.23 -10.50 0.13
N LEU A 114 13.16 -11.60 0.87
CA LEU A 114 13.97 -11.86 2.05
C LEU A 114 15.14 -12.77 1.71
N PRO A 115 16.31 -12.60 2.36
CA PRO A 115 17.44 -13.51 2.17
C PRO A 115 17.11 -14.92 2.67
N GLU A 116 17.89 -15.91 2.23
CA GLU A 116 17.80 -17.26 2.77
C GLU A 116 18.18 -17.26 4.27
N PRO A 117 17.51 -18.06 5.09
CA PRO A 117 16.44 -19.00 4.76
C PRO A 117 15.03 -18.40 4.81
N GLY A 118 14.88 -17.09 4.89
CA GLY A 118 13.61 -16.37 5.09
C GLY A 118 13.20 -16.29 6.57
N LEU A 119 12.09 -15.62 6.85
CA LEU A 119 11.53 -15.48 8.18
C LEU A 119 10.78 -16.74 8.56
N LEU A 120 11.08 -17.31 9.74
CA LEU A 120 10.33 -18.41 10.32
C LEU A 120 9.54 -17.91 11.52
N ASN A 121 8.25 -17.73 11.36
CA ASN A 121 7.37 -17.37 12.47
C ASN A 121 7.21 -18.58 13.42
N PRO A 122 7.71 -18.50 14.66
CA PRO A 122 7.69 -19.65 15.59
C PRO A 122 6.28 -20.02 16.05
N THR A 123 5.35 -19.08 16.04
CA THR A 123 3.96 -19.32 16.47
C THR A 123 3.17 -20.09 15.42
N SER A 124 3.32 -19.75 14.14
CA SER A 124 2.59 -20.40 13.05
C SER A 124 3.37 -21.51 12.36
N GLY A 125 4.69 -21.62 12.60
CA GLY A 125 5.59 -22.50 11.87
C GLY A 125 5.79 -22.12 10.40
N LYS A 126 5.18 -21.02 9.95
CA LYS A 126 5.26 -20.58 8.56
C LYS A 126 6.62 -19.96 8.26
N ARG A 127 7.24 -20.45 7.17
CA ARG A 127 8.42 -19.80 6.59
C ARG A 127 8.01 -18.89 5.45
N THR A 128 8.49 -17.63 5.48
CA THR A 128 8.18 -16.61 4.50
C THR A 128 9.47 -16.10 3.87
N ARG A 129 9.57 -16.17 2.55
CA ARG A 129 10.69 -15.65 1.76
C ARG A 129 10.29 -14.44 0.93
N ARG A 130 9.01 -14.22 0.78
CA ARG A 130 8.42 -13.10 0.06
C ARG A 130 7.19 -12.62 0.80
N GLU A 131 7.21 -11.39 1.23
CA GLU A 131 6.08 -10.70 1.82
C GLU A 131 5.46 -9.75 0.80
N ARG A 132 4.17 -9.50 0.97
CA ARG A 132 3.49 -8.47 0.18
C ARG A 132 2.37 -7.83 0.97
N TRP A 133 2.20 -6.55 0.74
CA TRP A 133 1.07 -5.80 1.29
C TRP A 133 0.71 -4.60 0.43
N ARG A 134 -0.47 -4.07 0.65
CA ARG A 134 -0.96 -2.87 -0.03
C ARG A 134 -1.04 -1.73 0.97
N PRO A 135 -0.13 -0.75 0.89
CA PRO A 135 -0.25 0.47 1.67
C PRO A 135 -1.47 1.29 1.21
N PRO A 136 -1.89 2.32 1.98
CA PRO A 136 -2.83 3.30 1.47
C PRO A 136 -2.37 3.87 0.12
N PRO A 137 -3.30 4.22 -0.79
CA PRO A 137 -2.93 4.79 -2.09
C PRO A 137 -2.02 6.01 -1.93
N SER A 138 -0.98 6.08 -2.77
CA SER A 138 -0.03 7.19 -2.81
C SER A 138 -0.45 8.22 -3.85
N LEU A 139 -0.23 9.50 -3.57
CA LEU A 139 -0.44 10.57 -4.55
C LEU A 139 0.70 10.59 -5.56
N LEU A 140 0.39 10.69 -6.85
CA LEU A 140 1.40 10.88 -7.89
C LEU A 140 2.11 12.23 -7.69
N GLY A 141 3.43 12.22 -7.67
CA GLY A 141 4.28 13.36 -7.34
C GLY A 141 4.46 13.61 -5.83
N GLY A 142 3.68 12.94 -4.97
CA GLY A 142 3.83 13.03 -3.52
C GLY A 142 4.88 12.07 -2.98
N ALA A 143 5.59 12.46 -1.92
CA ALA A 143 6.54 11.61 -1.22
C ALA A 143 5.82 10.71 -0.20
N THR A 144 6.21 9.45 -0.13
CA THR A 144 5.67 8.44 0.79
C THR A 144 6.79 7.58 1.34
N ILE A 145 6.73 7.19 2.61
CA ILE A 145 7.69 6.28 3.24
C ILE A 145 7.08 4.88 3.34
N VAL A 146 7.90 3.90 3.02
CA VAL A 146 7.65 2.49 3.29
C VAL A 146 8.86 1.87 3.97
N GLY A 147 8.64 0.90 4.84
CA GLY A 147 9.74 0.23 5.54
C GLY A 147 9.30 -0.95 6.37
N TYR A 148 10.24 -1.44 7.15
CA TYR A 148 10.13 -2.57 8.04
C TYR A 148 10.66 -2.19 9.43
N GLN A 149 10.11 -2.81 10.46
CA GLN A 149 10.62 -2.73 11.83
C GLN A 149 10.83 -4.15 12.35
N PHE A 150 11.98 -4.42 12.94
CA PHE A 150 12.21 -5.68 13.63
C PHE A 150 11.48 -5.65 14.98
N GLU A 151 10.33 -6.30 15.05
CA GLU A 151 9.52 -6.42 16.28
C GLU A 151 9.88 -7.65 17.09
N MET A 152 10.43 -8.68 16.43
CA MET A 152 10.78 -9.98 17.00
C MET A 152 12.16 -10.44 16.54
N ASP A 153 12.89 -11.16 17.40
CA ASP A 153 14.24 -11.66 17.08
C ASP A 153 14.28 -12.54 15.81
N TRP A 154 13.24 -13.33 15.57
CA TRP A 154 13.16 -14.20 14.41
C TRP A 154 12.96 -13.45 13.07
N GLU A 155 12.66 -12.16 13.12
CA GLU A 155 12.60 -11.31 11.94
C GLU A 155 13.98 -10.81 11.51
N ILE A 156 14.99 -10.92 12.37
CA ILE A 156 16.34 -10.46 12.10
C ILE A 156 17.08 -11.54 11.31
N VAL A 157 16.93 -11.54 9.98
CA VAL A 157 17.65 -12.43 9.08
C VAL A 157 18.70 -11.62 8.32
N PRO A 158 20.00 -11.85 8.62
CA PRO A 158 21.09 -11.17 7.92
C PRO A 158 21.10 -11.51 6.43
N GLY A 159 21.48 -10.53 5.61
CA GLY A 159 21.54 -10.68 4.16
C GLY A 159 20.83 -9.55 3.41
N ARG A 160 20.67 -9.75 2.11
CA ARG A 160 20.08 -8.77 1.22
C ARG A 160 18.55 -8.83 1.26
N TRP A 161 17.95 -7.75 1.71
CA TRP A 161 16.51 -7.49 1.68
C TRP A 161 16.20 -6.59 0.49
N ILE A 162 15.22 -6.97 -0.35
CA ILE A 162 14.83 -6.20 -1.53
C ILE A 162 13.38 -5.81 -1.38
N PHE A 163 13.11 -4.51 -1.42
CA PHE A 163 11.76 -3.95 -1.46
C PHE A 163 11.44 -3.55 -2.88
N GLU A 164 10.39 -4.09 -3.43
CA GLU A 164 9.89 -3.76 -4.76
C GLU A 164 8.56 -3.01 -4.65
N ILE A 165 8.38 -2.01 -5.50
CA ILE A 165 7.13 -1.25 -5.65
C ILE A 165 6.46 -1.73 -6.93
N TRP A 166 5.23 -2.22 -6.82
CA TRP A 166 4.47 -2.74 -7.94
C TRP A 166 3.14 -2.01 -8.11
N GLN A 167 2.70 -1.84 -9.36
CA GLN A 167 1.32 -1.52 -9.69
C GLN A 167 0.82 -2.56 -10.68
N SER A 168 -0.20 -3.33 -10.25
CA SER A 168 -0.67 -4.51 -10.98
C SER A 168 0.48 -5.51 -11.20
N ASP A 169 0.86 -5.78 -12.42
CA ASP A 169 1.90 -6.71 -12.87
C ASP A 169 3.23 -6.02 -13.23
N ARG A 170 3.31 -4.69 -13.02
CA ARG A 170 4.49 -3.90 -13.40
C ARG A 170 5.27 -3.44 -12.18
N LYS A 171 6.55 -3.79 -12.14
CA LYS A 171 7.51 -3.23 -11.16
C LYS A 171 7.84 -1.79 -11.53
N LEU A 172 7.64 -0.88 -10.59
CA LEU A 172 7.88 0.56 -10.75
C LEU A 172 9.26 0.99 -10.25
N GLY A 173 9.81 0.26 -9.29
CA GLY A 173 11.10 0.55 -8.69
C GLY A 173 11.45 -0.44 -7.59
N GLU A 174 12.67 -0.37 -7.10
CA GLU A 174 13.14 -1.20 -5.99
C GLU A 174 14.18 -0.48 -5.14
N GLN A 175 14.32 -0.91 -3.89
CA GLN A 175 15.38 -0.51 -2.96
C GLN A 175 15.89 -1.74 -2.21
N SER A 176 17.20 -1.93 -2.20
CA SER A 176 17.85 -3.01 -1.44
C SER A 176 18.47 -2.48 -0.15
N PHE A 177 18.44 -3.31 0.88
CA PHE A 177 19.15 -3.11 2.14
C PHE A 177 19.98 -4.33 2.49
N CYS A 178 21.15 -4.09 3.06
CA CYS A 178 22.00 -5.11 3.64
C CYS A 178 21.76 -5.17 5.15
N VAL A 179 21.10 -6.21 5.64
CA VAL A 179 20.92 -6.44 7.06
C VAL A 179 22.11 -7.23 7.58
N LEU A 180 22.83 -6.67 8.55
CA LEU A 180 23.91 -7.30 9.25
C LEU A 180 23.41 -7.92 10.54
N SER A 181 24.11 -8.98 11.05
CA SER A 181 23.85 -9.44 12.41
C SER A 181 24.23 -8.33 13.41
N GLU A 182 23.61 -8.31 14.61
CA GLU A 182 23.90 -7.29 15.63
C GLU A 182 25.37 -7.24 16.01
N LYS A 183 26.05 -8.41 16.01
CA LYS A 183 27.47 -8.56 16.38
C LYS A 183 28.43 -8.36 15.21
N ALA A 184 27.94 -8.12 14.00
CA ALA A 184 28.84 -7.92 12.85
C ALA A 184 29.72 -6.67 13.06
N PRO A 185 31.01 -6.73 12.72
CA PRO A 185 31.85 -5.54 12.75
C PRO A 185 31.28 -4.48 11.79
N ALA A 186 31.57 -3.21 12.10
CA ALA A 186 31.20 -2.14 11.17
C ALA A 186 31.87 -2.39 9.80
N PRO A 187 31.19 -2.13 8.69
CA PRO A 187 31.80 -2.28 7.37
C PRO A 187 33.08 -1.45 7.31
N SER A 188 34.21 -2.13 7.14
CA SER A 188 35.49 -1.47 6.89
C SER A 188 35.54 -1.09 5.42
N ASN A 189 36.06 0.11 5.11
CA ASN A 189 36.29 0.58 3.74
C ASN A 189 37.37 -0.21 2.97
N LYS A 190 37.73 -1.39 3.45
CA LYS A 190 38.62 -2.31 2.74
C LYS A 190 37.80 -3.40 2.08
N GLU A 191 37.76 -3.27 0.79
CA GLU A 191 37.39 -4.27 -0.20
C GLU A 191 37.99 -5.64 0.12
N THR A 192 37.17 -6.56 0.60
CA THR A 192 37.50 -7.99 0.58
C THR A 192 36.23 -8.76 0.31
N ASP A 193 36.11 -9.14 -0.94
CA ASP A 193 35.04 -9.89 -1.61
C ASP A 193 34.94 -11.37 -1.18
N LYS A 194 35.02 -11.70 0.10
CA LYS A 194 34.73 -13.05 0.60
C LYS A 194 34.09 -13.00 1.98
N GLY A 195 32.76 -12.90 2.02
CA GLY A 195 31.98 -13.01 3.25
C GLY A 195 30.98 -11.91 3.50
N ASP A 196 30.74 -11.00 2.56
CA ASP A 196 29.68 -10.02 2.64
C ASP A 196 28.31 -10.72 2.47
N PRO A 197 27.48 -10.79 3.52
CA PRO A 197 26.18 -11.47 3.46
C PRO A 197 25.25 -10.88 2.38
N CYS A 198 25.63 -9.75 1.81
CA CYS A 198 24.82 -9.03 0.85
C CYS A 198 25.25 -9.18 -0.61
N HIS A 199 26.44 -9.75 -0.88
CA HIS A 199 26.94 -9.97 -2.24
C HIS A 199 26.61 -11.34 -2.82
N SER A 200 26.21 -12.34 -2.02
CA SER A 200 26.09 -13.73 -2.45
C SER A 200 24.79 -14.14 -3.10
N ALA A 201 23.99 -13.22 -3.65
CA ALA A 201 22.71 -13.57 -4.30
C ALA A 201 22.49 -12.87 -5.64
N ALA A 202 23.49 -12.87 -6.53
CA ALA A 202 23.33 -12.36 -7.89
C ALA A 202 23.70 -13.44 -8.95
N THR A 203 23.19 -14.68 -8.76
CA THR A 203 23.24 -15.69 -9.85
C THR A 203 22.20 -16.78 -9.57
N ALA A 204 21.03 -16.62 -10.12
CA ALA A 204 20.14 -17.70 -10.59
C ALA A 204 19.00 -17.10 -11.41
#